data_d8d035b67e4345792eb7e5b529852d17
#
_entry.id   d8d035b67e4345792eb7e5b529852d17
#
_cell.length_a   1.000
_cell.length_b   1.000
_cell.length_c   1.000
_cell.angle_alpha   90.00
_cell.angle_beta   90.00
_cell.angle_gamma   90.00
#
_symmetry.space_group_name_H-M   'P 1'
#
loop_
_entity.id
_entity.type
_entity.pdbx_description
1 polymer ?
#
loop_
_entity_poly.entity_id
_entity_poly.type
_entity_poly.pdbx_seq_one_letter_code
_entity_poly.pdbx_strand_id
1 'polypeptide(L)'
;KGLAVWRDGEAHFTAPRPLVMDLDALPRPARDLLPYLPKFYRPASNCYLRSPSTSMITSRGCPGRCTFCDRTVSTNRLRGHSAGRLLETIEELRKDYGFRDVIFYDDNLVTMRGTVRVLCEELTRRGAPVSWSCIARVDMVNFEVLKLMKRAGCWQVAYGIENGSQEILDALKKGITLDQVRRTLQWTREAGISTRGYFMIGVPGETVETIRRTISFMRSVPLDDFHASFFTPWPASELYHEIKRSGRFEDIDGLWGRMSGWRPVYVPDGMTAAEVERWHRRMFLAFYLRPGVIARYMRNSVRNPGVFLRMVRGGYGMIKAALSSLAGGCF
;
A
#
# COMPACT_ATOMS: atom_id res chain seq x y z
N LYS A 1 16.71 27.10 -4.00
CA LYS A 1 15.27 26.77 -3.91
C LYS A 1 15.10 25.32 -3.47
N GLY A 2 14.05 25.05 -2.65
CA GLY A 2 13.71 23.70 -2.19
C GLY A 2 14.74 23.11 -1.22
N LEU A 3 15.32 23.91 -0.36
CA LEU A 3 16.27 23.52 0.67
C LEU A 3 15.73 23.90 2.05
N ALA A 4 15.98 23.07 3.04
CA ALA A 4 15.90 23.39 4.46
C ALA A 4 17.33 23.45 5.00
N VAL A 5 17.66 24.51 5.73
CA VAL A 5 18.99 24.75 6.30
C VAL A 5 18.82 25.08 7.76
N TRP A 6 19.58 24.41 8.61
CA TRP A 6 19.62 24.69 10.04
C TRP A 6 20.59 25.85 10.29
N ARG A 7 20.12 26.96 10.84
CA ARG A 7 20.92 28.14 11.22
C ARG A 7 20.41 28.73 12.52
N ASP A 8 21.31 29.13 13.38
CA ASP A 8 21.01 29.86 14.63
C ASP A 8 19.95 29.16 15.52
N GLY A 9 19.93 27.81 15.52
CA GLY A 9 18.97 27.03 16.29
C GLY A 9 17.59 26.86 15.65
N GLU A 10 17.40 27.32 14.42
CA GLU A 10 16.12 27.26 13.71
C GLU A 10 16.23 26.68 12.27
N ALA A 11 15.13 26.11 11.78
CA ALA A 11 15.02 25.61 10.42
C ALA A 11 14.60 26.73 9.46
N HIS A 12 15.49 27.10 8.55
CA HIS A 12 15.20 28.08 7.47
C HIS A 12 14.87 27.37 6.17
N PHE A 13 13.76 27.73 5.56
CA PHE A 13 13.29 27.17 4.29
C PHE A 13 13.50 28.16 3.15
N THR A 14 14.17 27.72 2.09
CA THR A 14 14.26 28.52 0.85
C THR A 14 12.97 28.44 0.05
N ALA A 15 12.79 29.35 -0.92
CA ALA A 15 11.62 29.32 -1.81
C ALA A 15 11.42 27.91 -2.41
N PRO A 16 10.17 27.44 -2.57
CA PRO A 16 9.87 26.15 -3.17
C PRO A 16 10.49 25.99 -4.56
N ARG A 17 10.90 24.79 -4.90
CA ARG A 17 11.34 24.45 -6.25
C ARG A 17 10.10 24.15 -7.12
N PRO A 18 10.04 24.63 -8.37
CA PRO A 18 9.01 24.19 -9.31
C PRO A 18 9.05 22.67 -9.50
N LEU A 19 7.88 22.08 -9.68
CA LEU A 19 7.78 20.66 -9.95
C LEU A 19 8.39 20.33 -11.33
N VAL A 20 9.22 19.28 -11.39
CA VAL A 20 9.65 18.70 -12.66
C VAL A 20 8.41 18.04 -13.29
N MET A 21 7.92 18.57 -14.40
CA MET A 21 6.71 18.07 -15.06
C MET A 21 6.99 16.88 -15.96
N ASP A 22 8.07 16.95 -16.72
CA ASP A 22 8.55 15.85 -17.55
C ASP A 22 9.46 14.94 -16.70
N LEU A 23 8.91 13.80 -16.26
CA LEU A 23 9.70 12.83 -15.49
C LEU A 23 10.67 12.03 -16.37
N ASP A 24 10.46 11.96 -17.67
CA ASP A 24 11.36 11.25 -18.59
C ASP A 24 12.70 11.97 -18.75
N ALA A 25 12.74 13.28 -18.51
CA ALA A 25 13.97 14.07 -18.46
C ALA A 25 14.85 13.74 -17.23
N LEU A 26 14.32 13.05 -16.22
CA LEU A 26 15.11 12.64 -15.06
C LEU A 26 16.04 11.46 -15.41
N PRO A 27 17.26 11.42 -14.85
CA PRO A 27 18.13 10.28 -15.00
C PRO A 27 17.48 9.02 -14.39
N ARG A 28 17.90 7.85 -14.89
CA ARG A 28 17.49 6.57 -14.30
C ARG A 28 18.12 6.41 -12.92
N PRO A 29 17.44 5.70 -11.99
CA PRO A 29 18.05 5.33 -10.72
C PRO A 29 19.36 4.56 -10.95
N ALA A 30 20.44 4.97 -10.29
CA ALA A 30 21.77 4.35 -10.40
C ALA A 30 21.81 3.02 -9.63
N ARG A 31 21.13 2.00 -10.15
CA ARG A 31 21.04 0.66 -9.54
C ARG A 31 22.34 -0.09 -9.58
N ASP A 32 23.22 0.23 -10.52
CA ASP A 32 24.59 -0.26 -10.66
C ASP A 32 25.46 0.06 -9.44
N LEU A 33 25.14 1.14 -8.71
CA LEU A 33 25.84 1.51 -7.48
C LEU A 33 25.39 0.69 -6.25
N LEU A 34 24.30 -0.09 -6.36
CA LEU A 34 23.83 -0.93 -5.26
C LEU A 34 24.58 -2.27 -5.26
N PRO A 35 25.42 -2.54 -4.23
CA PRO A 35 26.14 -3.79 -4.14
C PRO A 35 25.15 -4.95 -3.94
N TYR A 36 25.47 -6.08 -4.58
CA TYR A 36 24.69 -7.32 -4.42
C TYR A 36 23.23 -7.25 -4.86
N LEU A 37 22.84 -6.31 -5.71
CA LEU A 37 21.55 -6.34 -6.39
C LEU A 37 21.54 -7.52 -7.40
N PRO A 38 20.52 -8.38 -7.45
CA PRO A 38 19.24 -8.38 -6.75
C PRO A 38 19.21 -9.20 -5.45
N LYS A 39 20.34 -9.66 -4.94
CA LYS A 39 20.40 -10.63 -3.84
C LYS A 39 19.86 -10.09 -2.52
N PHE A 40 20.23 -8.87 -2.13
CA PHE A 40 19.89 -8.31 -0.81
C PHE A 40 18.71 -7.33 -0.85
N TYR A 41 18.49 -6.62 -1.95
CA TYR A 41 17.43 -5.63 -2.07
C TYR A 41 16.15 -6.27 -2.59
N ARG A 42 15.43 -6.97 -1.71
CA ARG A 42 14.21 -7.72 -2.05
C ARG A 42 13.01 -7.13 -1.34
N PRO A 43 11.87 -7.00 -2.02
CA PRO A 43 10.58 -6.72 -1.36
C PRO A 43 10.22 -7.81 -0.35
N ALA A 44 9.25 -7.52 0.53
CA ALA A 44 8.70 -8.54 1.44
C ALA A 44 8.16 -9.74 0.65
N SER A 45 8.33 -10.93 1.19
CA SER A 45 8.09 -12.21 0.48
C SER A 45 6.66 -12.43 -0.01
N ASN A 46 5.68 -11.73 0.57
CA ASN A 46 4.28 -11.75 0.15
C ASN A 46 3.92 -10.67 -0.88
N CYS A 47 4.90 -9.89 -1.35
CA CYS A 47 4.68 -8.79 -2.29
C CYS A 47 5.07 -9.11 -3.73
N TYR A 48 5.64 -10.29 -4.01
CA TYR A 48 6.06 -10.66 -5.37
C TYR A 48 5.65 -12.09 -5.74
N LEU A 49 5.42 -12.30 -7.04
CA LEU A 49 5.07 -13.63 -7.59
C LEU A 49 6.31 -14.44 -7.97
N ARG A 50 7.28 -13.80 -8.61
CA ARG A 50 8.52 -14.42 -9.11
C ARG A 50 9.75 -13.76 -8.48
N SER A 51 10.82 -14.51 -8.30
CA SER A 51 12.11 -14.02 -7.80
C SER A 51 13.17 -14.12 -8.90
N PRO A 52 14.09 -13.18 -9.01
CA PRO A 52 14.20 -11.95 -8.21
C PRO A 52 13.14 -10.90 -8.55
N SER A 53 12.79 -10.05 -7.58
CA SER A 53 11.81 -8.98 -7.71
C SER A 53 12.39 -7.65 -7.25
N THR A 54 11.92 -6.57 -7.85
CA THR A 54 12.27 -5.20 -7.49
C THR A 54 11.03 -4.30 -7.49
N SER A 55 11.21 -3.07 -7.06
CA SER A 55 10.17 -2.04 -7.13
C SER A 55 10.58 -0.90 -8.05
N MET A 56 9.57 -0.20 -8.58
CA MET A 56 9.74 1.06 -9.28
C MET A 56 8.58 2.01 -8.99
N ILE A 57 8.82 3.30 -9.12
CA ILE A 57 7.82 4.36 -9.05
C ILE A 57 7.69 4.93 -10.46
N THR A 58 6.49 4.90 -11.01
CA THR A 58 6.22 5.31 -12.40
C THR A 58 5.56 6.67 -12.50
N SER A 59 4.98 7.13 -11.38
CA SER A 59 4.29 8.40 -11.27
C SER A 59 4.52 9.06 -9.92
N ARG A 60 4.18 10.32 -9.83
CA ARG A 60 4.21 11.11 -8.60
C ARG A 60 2.94 11.93 -8.51
N GLY A 61 2.32 11.92 -7.33
CA GLY A 61 1.09 12.67 -7.05
C GLY A 61 -0.17 11.84 -7.21
N CYS A 62 -1.16 12.20 -6.41
CA CYS A 62 -2.48 11.57 -6.43
C CYS A 62 -3.55 12.67 -6.36
N PRO A 63 -4.56 12.68 -7.26
CA PRO A 63 -5.62 13.68 -7.23
C PRO A 63 -6.62 13.48 -6.08
N GLY A 64 -6.47 12.42 -5.30
CA GLY A 64 -7.32 12.14 -4.14
C GLY A 64 -7.26 13.25 -3.08
N ARG A 65 -8.34 13.41 -2.30
CA ARG A 65 -8.47 14.41 -1.24
C ARG A 65 -8.64 13.79 0.14
N CYS A 66 -8.11 12.57 0.33
CA CYS A 66 -8.22 11.86 1.59
C CYS A 66 -7.58 12.66 2.73
N THR A 67 -8.31 12.83 3.84
CA THR A 67 -7.92 13.69 4.97
C THR A 67 -6.70 13.18 5.73
N PHE A 68 -6.46 11.87 5.68
CA PHE A 68 -5.33 11.21 6.35
C PHE A 68 -4.03 11.22 5.54
N CYS A 69 -4.10 11.58 4.25
CA CYS A 69 -2.95 11.44 3.35
C CYS A 69 -2.07 12.70 3.36
N ASP A 70 -0.77 12.49 3.59
CA ASP A 70 0.24 13.52 3.38
C ASP A 70 0.56 13.63 1.88
N ARG A 71 0.42 14.84 1.35
CA ARG A 71 0.64 15.16 -0.07
C ARG A 71 1.75 16.18 -0.29
N THR A 72 2.57 16.44 0.70
CA THR A 72 3.63 17.46 0.61
C THR A 72 4.73 17.07 -0.36
N VAL A 73 5.08 15.80 -0.40
CA VAL A 73 6.16 15.29 -1.27
C VAL A 73 5.68 15.09 -2.71
N SER A 74 4.56 14.38 -2.88
CA SER A 74 4.08 13.97 -4.21
C SER A 74 3.12 14.98 -4.83
N THR A 75 2.48 15.83 -4.03
CA THR A 75 1.44 16.81 -4.39
C THR A 75 0.15 16.17 -4.95
N ASN A 76 -0.88 17.01 -5.21
CA ASN A 76 -2.11 16.54 -5.90
C ASN A 76 -1.94 16.53 -7.43
N ARG A 77 -0.82 17.03 -7.97
CA ARG A 77 -0.59 17.11 -9.39
C ARG A 77 0.06 15.84 -9.89
N LEU A 78 -0.72 15.06 -10.63
CA LEU A 78 -0.23 13.83 -11.23
C LEU A 78 0.82 14.13 -12.31
N ARG A 79 1.96 13.45 -12.22
CA ARG A 79 3.03 13.46 -13.21
C ARG A 79 3.53 12.01 -13.35
N GLY A 80 3.82 11.57 -14.54
CA GLY A 80 4.26 10.20 -14.78
C GLY A 80 5.24 10.09 -15.92
N HIS A 81 5.96 8.99 -15.92
CA HIS A 81 6.78 8.58 -17.06
C HIS A 81 5.91 8.17 -18.24
N SER A 82 6.42 8.35 -19.44
CA SER A 82 5.81 7.79 -20.66
C SER A 82 5.84 6.26 -20.63
N ALA A 83 4.93 5.64 -21.38
CA ALA A 83 4.93 4.19 -21.55
C ALA A 83 6.25 3.68 -22.16
N GLY A 84 6.84 4.43 -23.09
CA GLY A 84 8.15 4.13 -23.67
C GLY A 84 9.25 4.04 -22.61
N ARG A 85 9.36 5.06 -21.75
CA ARG A 85 10.33 5.09 -20.66
C ARG A 85 10.14 3.94 -19.68
N LEU A 86 8.88 3.59 -19.36
CA LEU A 86 8.57 2.46 -18.48
C LEU A 86 8.98 1.13 -19.09
N LEU A 87 8.71 0.93 -20.38
CA LEU A 87 9.10 -0.28 -21.13
C LEU A 87 10.62 -0.45 -21.19
N GLU A 88 11.35 0.62 -21.45
CA GLU A 88 12.82 0.62 -21.43
C GLU A 88 13.35 0.26 -20.06
N THR A 89 12.78 0.83 -18.99
CA THR A 89 13.20 0.54 -17.62
C THR A 89 12.91 -0.91 -17.24
N ILE A 90 11.73 -1.46 -17.61
CA ILE A 90 11.40 -2.87 -17.37
C ILE A 90 12.35 -3.79 -18.12
N GLU A 91 12.72 -3.45 -19.34
CA GLU A 91 13.65 -4.25 -20.15
C GLU A 91 15.06 -4.23 -19.57
N GLU A 92 15.55 -3.09 -19.10
CA GLU A 92 16.81 -2.96 -18.34
C GLU A 92 16.78 -3.84 -17.08
N LEU A 93 15.74 -3.70 -16.26
CA LEU A 93 15.58 -4.51 -15.05
C LEU A 93 15.61 -6.01 -15.34
N ARG A 94 15.01 -6.43 -16.44
CA ARG A 94 14.98 -7.82 -16.87
C ARG A 94 16.31 -8.32 -17.42
N LYS A 95 16.95 -7.57 -18.33
CA LYS A 95 18.16 -8.00 -19.04
C LYS A 95 19.41 -7.83 -18.18
N ASP A 96 19.58 -6.66 -17.58
CA ASP A 96 20.85 -6.29 -16.93
C ASP A 96 20.91 -6.80 -15.48
N TYR A 97 19.73 -6.90 -14.82
CA TYR A 97 19.65 -7.32 -13.42
C TYR A 97 18.91 -8.66 -13.20
N GLY A 98 18.35 -9.25 -14.25
CA GLY A 98 17.67 -10.55 -14.18
C GLY A 98 16.35 -10.55 -13.41
N PHE A 99 15.72 -9.39 -13.16
CA PHE A 99 14.45 -9.30 -12.45
C PHE A 99 13.32 -9.94 -13.26
N ARG A 100 12.46 -10.67 -12.55
CA ARG A 100 11.33 -11.41 -13.12
C ARG A 100 9.97 -10.91 -12.64
N ASP A 101 9.99 -10.02 -11.65
CA ASP A 101 8.79 -9.43 -11.05
C ASP A 101 9.06 -7.96 -10.70
N VAL A 102 8.08 -7.10 -10.92
CA VAL A 102 8.17 -5.66 -10.65
C VAL A 102 6.96 -5.20 -9.85
N ILE A 103 7.20 -4.50 -8.77
CA ILE A 103 6.16 -3.88 -7.97
C ILE A 103 6.10 -2.38 -8.29
N PHE A 104 4.98 -1.90 -8.79
CA PHE A 104 4.74 -0.47 -8.98
C PHE A 104 4.25 0.14 -7.67
N TYR A 105 5.13 0.90 -7.00
CA TYR A 105 4.86 1.60 -5.74
C TYR A 105 4.40 3.04 -5.98
N ASP A 106 3.50 3.22 -6.91
CA ASP A 106 2.87 4.50 -7.17
C ASP A 106 1.78 4.79 -6.14
N ASP A 107 1.50 6.07 -5.89
CA ASP A 107 0.34 6.48 -5.10
C ASP A 107 -0.97 5.95 -5.72
N ASN A 108 -1.03 5.88 -7.06
CA ASN A 108 -2.14 5.30 -7.81
C ASN A 108 -1.78 5.15 -9.31
N LEU A 109 -1.20 4.03 -9.69
CA LEU A 109 -0.75 3.77 -11.06
C LEU A 109 -1.85 3.98 -12.11
N VAL A 110 -3.06 3.49 -11.82
CA VAL A 110 -4.16 3.45 -12.79
C VAL A 110 -4.77 4.82 -13.10
N THR A 111 -4.37 5.88 -12.41
CA THR A 111 -4.74 7.25 -12.74
C THR A 111 -4.17 7.67 -14.11
N MET A 112 -3.02 7.13 -14.51
CA MET A 112 -2.40 7.36 -15.82
C MET A 112 -3.01 6.44 -16.90
N ARG A 113 -4.31 6.52 -17.13
CA ARG A 113 -5.08 5.58 -17.99
C ARG A 113 -4.44 5.34 -19.37
N GLY A 114 -4.02 6.40 -20.04
CA GLY A 114 -3.37 6.30 -21.36
C GLY A 114 -2.05 5.54 -21.30
N THR A 115 -1.18 5.91 -20.39
CA THR A 115 0.13 5.26 -20.18
C THR A 115 -0.03 3.80 -19.79
N VAL A 116 -0.94 3.49 -18.85
CA VAL A 116 -1.22 2.10 -18.42
C VAL A 116 -1.73 1.26 -19.57
N ARG A 117 -2.61 1.80 -20.41
CA ARG A 117 -3.12 1.09 -21.60
C ARG A 117 -1.99 0.74 -22.55
N VAL A 118 -1.19 1.72 -22.99
CA VAL A 118 -0.08 1.49 -23.92
C VAL A 118 0.96 0.53 -23.32
N LEU A 119 1.30 0.71 -22.04
CA LEU A 119 2.20 -0.19 -21.33
C LEU A 119 1.71 -1.63 -21.35
N CYS A 120 0.42 -1.86 -21.04
CA CYS A 120 -0.17 -3.20 -21.00
C CYS A 120 -0.27 -3.82 -22.40
N GLU A 121 -0.64 -3.06 -23.43
CA GLU A 121 -0.68 -3.51 -24.82
C GLU A 121 0.71 -3.98 -25.28
N GLU A 122 1.74 -3.19 -25.01
CA GLU A 122 3.12 -3.52 -25.38
C GLU A 122 3.70 -4.70 -24.58
N LEU A 123 3.46 -4.77 -23.26
CA LEU A 123 3.86 -5.93 -22.46
C LEU A 123 3.18 -7.21 -22.95
N THR A 124 1.90 -7.14 -23.32
CA THR A 124 1.16 -8.27 -23.89
C THR A 124 1.77 -8.71 -25.21
N ARG A 125 2.07 -7.78 -26.12
CA ARG A 125 2.72 -8.06 -27.41
C ARG A 125 4.09 -8.73 -27.25
N ARG A 126 4.81 -8.41 -26.16
CA ARG A 126 6.11 -9.01 -25.80
C ARG A 126 5.97 -10.32 -25.02
N GLY A 127 4.77 -10.88 -24.86
CA GLY A 127 4.52 -12.13 -24.12
C GLY A 127 4.60 -12.00 -22.61
N ALA A 128 4.34 -10.81 -22.05
CA ALA A 128 4.37 -10.52 -20.61
C ALA A 128 5.68 -11.01 -19.94
N PRO A 129 6.83 -10.45 -20.29
CA PRO A 129 8.15 -10.98 -19.91
C PRO A 129 8.43 -10.90 -18.40
N VAL A 130 7.72 -10.03 -17.69
CA VAL A 130 7.76 -9.90 -16.22
C VAL A 130 6.35 -10.05 -15.65
N SER A 131 6.26 -10.59 -14.43
CA SER A 131 5.05 -10.42 -13.62
C SER A 131 5.12 -9.08 -12.90
N TRP A 132 3.97 -8.50 -12.58
CA TRP A 132 3.95 -7.23 -11.85
C TRP A 132 2.71 -7.06 -10.97
N SER A 133 2.83 -6.20 -9.98
CA SER A 133 1.74 -5.78 -9.09
C SER A 133 1.72 -4.26 -8.93
N CYS A 134 0.58 -3.71 -8.51
CA CYS A 134 0.43 -2.28 -8.30
C CYS A 134 -0.54 -1.95 -7.17
N ILE A 135 -0.54 -0.68 -6.76
CA ILE A 135 -1.53 -0.09 -5.87
C ILE A 135 -2.53 0.70 -6.72
N ALA A 136 -3.80 0.60 -6.40
CA ALA A 136 -4.87 1.30 -7.09
C ALA A 136 -6.00 1.73 -6.14
N ARG A 137 -6.77 2.75 -6.56
CA ARG A 137 -8.06 3.08 -5.96
C ARG A 137 -9.16 2.26 -6.65
N VAL A 138 -10.15 1.83 -5.88
CA VAL A 138 -11.26 1.02 -6.40
C VAL A 138 -12.11 1.74 -7.45
N ASP A 139 -12.20 3.07 -7.38
CA ASP A 139 -12.97 3.93 -8.28
C ASP A 139 -12.24 4.27 -9.59
N MET A 140 -10.98 3.84 -9.75
CA MET A 140 -10.15 4.17 -10.90
C MET A 140 -9.98 3.01 -11.89
N VAL A 141 -10.46 1.82 -11.57
CA VAL A 141 -10.40 0.64 -12.44
C VAL A 141 -11.79 0.21 -12.90
N ASN A 142 -11.83 -0.46 -14.06
CA ASN A 142 -13.00 -1.18 -14.55
C ASN A 142 -12.59 -2.57 -15.05
N PHE A 143 -13.56 -3.40 -15.39
CA PHE A 143 -13.31 -4.79 -15.79
C PHE A 143 -12.40 -4.91 -17.01
N GLU A 144 -12.56 -4.03 -18.01
CA GLU A 144 -11.75 -4.07 -19.24
C GLU A 144 -10.27 -3.74 -18.97
N VAL A 145 -10.02 -2.72 -18.14
CA VAL A 145 -8.66 -2.38 -17.73
C VAL A 145 -8.03 -3.55 -16.95
N LEU A 146 -8.77 -4.18 -16.05
CA LEU A 146 -8.27 -5.34 -15.29
C LEU A 146 -7.92 -6.52 -16.19
N LYS A 147 -8.76 -6.82 -17.21
CA LYS A 147 -8.45 -7.86 -18.22
C LYS A 147 -7.18 -7.52 -19.00
N LEU A 148 -7.02 -6.27 -19.40
CA LEU A 148 -5.82 -5.80 -20.08
C LEU A 148 -4.57 -5.94 -19.21
N MET A 149 -4.64 -5.50 -17.96
CA MET A 149 -3.57 -5.65 -16.98
C MET A 149 -3.19 -7.12 -16.77
N LYS A 150 -4.20 -8.02 -16.68
CA LYS A 150 -3.95 -9.46 -16.54
C LYS A 150 -3.16 -10.03 -17.72
N ARG A 151 -3.56 -9.71 -18.95
CA ARG A 151 -2.82 -10.16 -20.14
C ARG A 151 -1.38 -9.66 -20.16
N ALA A 152 -1.16 -8.45 -19.64
CA ALA A 152 0.16 -7.83 -19.52
C ALA A 152 1.03 -8.38 -18.39
N GLY A 153 0.59 -9.39 -17.64
CA GLY A 153 1.35 -10.02 -16.56
C GLY A 153 1.04 -9.49 -15.16
N CYS A 154 0.01 -8.65 -14.98
CA CYS A 154 -0.44 -8.24 -13.66
C CYS A 154 -0.96 -9.44 -12.86
N TRP A 155 -0.37 -9.71 -11.71
CA TRP A 155 -0.78 -10.82 -10.87
C TRP A 155 -1.55 -10.40 -9.62
N GLN A 156 -1.33 -9.15 -9.13
CA GLN A 156 -2.00 -8.63 -7.95
C GLN A 156 -2.26 -7.12 -8.09
N VAL A 157 -3.43 -6.68 -7.63
CA VAL A 157 -3.74 -5.28 -7.38
C VAL A 157 -4.06 -5.11 -5.90
N ALA A 158 -3.37 -4.16 -5.27
CA ALA A 158 -3.62 -3.78 -3.89
C ALA A 158 -4.52 -2.52 -3.87
N TYR A 159 -5.61 -2.58 -3.13
CA TYR A 159 -6.60 -1.50 -3.06
C TYR A 159 -6.59 -0.84 -1.69
N GLY A 160 -6.44 0.50 -1.66
CA GLY A 160 -6.70 1.29 -0.46
C GLY A 160 -8.21 1.34 -0.21
N ILE A 161 -8.70 0.47 0.67
CA ILE A 161 -10.12 0.41 1.08
C ILE A 161 -10.33 1.25 2.33
N GLU A 162 -9.38 1.22 3.23
CA GLU A 162 -9.21 1.93 4.49
C GLU A 162 -10.17 1.46 5.58
N ASN A 163 -11.49 1.41 5.34
CA ASN A 163 -12.49 1.04 6.33
C ASN A 163 -13.68 0.32 5.71
N GLY A 164 -14.38 -0.48 6.49
CA GLY A 164 -15.61 -1.19 6.10
C GLY A 164 -16.90 -0.52 6.61
N SER A 165 -16.81 0.70 7.15
CA SER A 165 -17.94 1.56 7.50
C SER A 165 -17.99 2.75 6.55
N GLN A 166 -19.15 2.98 5.91
CA GLN A 166 -19.31 4.09 4.95
C GLN A 166 -19.15 5.44 5.64
N GLU A 167 -19.71 5.61 6.83
CA GLU A 167 -19.58 6.84 7.62
C GLU A 167 -18.11 7.23 7.89
N ILE A 168 -17.24 6.23 8.14
CA ILE A 168 -15.81 6.47 8.33
C ILE A 168 -15.14 6.82 7.00
N LEU A 169 -15.50 6.15 5.90
CA LEU A 169 -14.98 6.48 4.57
C LEU A 169 -15.34 7.91 4.15
N ASP A 170 -16.54 8.36 4.48
CA ASP A 170 -17.03 9.71 4.20
C ASP A 170 -16.28 10.75 5.05
N ALA A 171 -16.09 10.49 6.35
CA ALA A 171 -15.30 11.34 7.25
C ALA A 171 -13.83 11.45 6.79
N LEU A 172 -13.25 10.37 6.28
CA LEU A 172 -11.91 10.33 5.69
C LEU A 172 -11.82 10.99 4.32
N LYS A 173 -12.93 11.46 3.76
CA LYS A 173 -13.06 11.98 2.38
C LYS A 173 -12.41 11.03 1.36
N LYS A 174 -12.56 9.71 1.59
CA LYS A 174 -12.00 8.71 0.67
C LYS A 174 -12.68 8.76 -0.69
N GLY A 175 -13.97 9.18 -0.75
CA GLY A 175 -14.72 9.38 -1.99
C GLY A 175 -15.02 8.07 -2.74
N ILE A 176 -15.19 6.96 -2.00
CA ILE A 176 -15.60 5.66 -2.53
C ILE A 176 -16.78 5.12 -1.73
N THR A 177 -17.57 4.23 -2.34
CA THR A 177 -18.62 3.50 -1.65
C THR A 177 -18.24 2.04 -1.43
N LEU A 178 -18.80 1.42 -0.38
CA LEU A 178 -18.59 -0.01 -0.12
C LEU A 178 -19.08 -0.90 -1.29
N ASP A 179 -20.10 -0.46 -2.02
CA ASP A 179 -20.57 -1.18 -3.22
C ASP A 179 -19.58 -1.07 -4.38
N GLN A 180 -18.94 0.08 -4.57
CA GLN A 180 -17.82 0.19 -5.51
C GLN A 180 -16.68 -0.77 -5.14
N VAL A 181 -16.33 -0.86 -3.85
CA VAL A 181 -15.32 -1.81 -3.37
C VAL A 181 -15.72 -3.25 -3.70
N ARG A 182 -16.96 -3.67 -3.36
CA ARG A 182 -17.46 -5.02 -3.66
C ARG A 182 -17.34 -5.36 -5.14
N ARG A 183 -17.86 -4.47 -5.98
CA ARG A 183 -17.86 -4.63 -7.44
C ARG A 183 -16.45 -4.71 -8.01
N THR A 184 -15.56 -3.83 -7.59
CA THR A 184 -14.18 -3.80 -8.08
C THR A 184 -13.40 -5.04 -7.67
N LEU A 185 -13.54 -5.51 -6.44
CA LEU A 185 -12.90 -6.74 -5.99
C LEU A 185 -13.44 -7.97 -6.74
N GLN A 186 -14.74 -7.99 -7.05
CA GLN A 186 -15.33 -9.04 -7.85
C GLN A 186 -14.78 -9.04 -9.29
N TRP A 187 -14.72 -7.89 -9.96
CA TRP A 187 -14.11 -7.74 -11.28
C TRP A 187 -12.65 -8.18 -11.31
N THR A 188 -11.89 -7.82 -10.27
CA THR A 188 -10.47 -8.18 -10.18
C THR A 188 -10.30 -9.69 -10.08
N ARG A 189 -11.14 -10.35 -9.28
CA ARG A 189 -11.18 -11.81 -9.17
C ARG A 189 -11.58 -12.48 -10.48
N GLU A 190 -12.62 -11.99 -11.15
CA GLU A 190 -13.09 -12.49 -12.46
C GLU A 190 -12.02 -12.33 -13.55
N ALA A 191 -11.26 -11.23 -13.52
CA ALA A 191 -10.12 -11.05 -14.40
C ALA A 191 -8.93 -11.98 -14.07
N GLY A 192 -9.00 -12.77 -13.00
CA GLY A 192 -7.94 -13.68 -12.56
C GLY A 192 -6.74 -12.98 -11.94
N ILE A 193 -6.92 -11.79 -11.36
CA ILE A 193 -5.92 -11.03 -10.64
C ILE A 193 -6.16 -11.21 -9.13
N SER A 194 -5.09 -11.42 -8.37
CA SER A 194 -5.15 -11.49 -6.91
C SER A 194 -5.44 -10.11 -6.32
N THR A 195 -6.24 -10.08 -5.25
CA THR A 195 -6.62 -8.85 -4.57
C THR A 195 -5.93 -8.72 -3.22
N ARG A 196 -5.40 -7.54 -2.91
CA ARG A 196 -4.99 -7.17 -1.55
C ARG A 196 -5.78 -5.95 -1.10
N GLY A 197 -6.29 -5.96 0.13
CA GLY A 197 -6.96 -4.80 0.73
C GLY A 197 -6.06 -4.14 1.76
N TYR A 198 -5.87 -2.83 1.64
CA TYR A 198 -5.29 -2.00 2.70
C TYR A 198 -6.40 -1.39 3.55
N PHE A 199 -6.25 -1.52 4.86
CA PHE A 199 -7.17 -0.98 5.87
C PHE A 199 -6.40 -0.18 6.91
N MET A 200 -7.12 0.71 7.58
CA MET A 200 -6.62 1.42 8.75
C MET A 200 -7.54 1.15 9.95
N ILE A 201 -6.97 1.17 11.14
CA ILE A 201 -7.68 1.10 12.41
C ILE A 201 -7.21 2.22 13.33
N GLY A 202 -8.09 2.68 14.19
CA GLY A 202 -7.79 3.78 15.12
C GLY A 202 -7.94 5.15 14.48
N VAL A 203 -8.78 5.30 13.43
CA VAL A 203 -9.03 6.59 12.79
C VAL A 203 -10.00 7.45 13.63
N PRO A 204 -9.96 8.79 13.51
CA PRO A 204 -10.93 9.67 14.18
C PRO A 204 -12.37 9.27 13.88
N GLY A 205 -13.22 9.27 14.91
CA GLY A 205 -14.62 8.87 14.80
C GLY A 205 -14.87 7.36 14.78
N GLU A 206 -13.83 6.53 14.79
CA GLU A 206 -13.97 5.08 14.83
C GLU A 206 -14.44 4.60 16.22
N THR A 207 -15.34 3.63 16.22
CA THR A 207 -15.89 2.99 17.40
C THR A 207 -15.73 1.47 17.31
N VAL A 208 -15.97 0.77 18.40
CA VAL A 208 -16.00 -0.71 18.40
C VAL A 208 -16.99 -1.25 17.36
N GLU A 209 -18.12 -0.57 17.17
CA GLU A 209 -19.14 -0.98 16.19
C GLU A 209 -18.65 -0.81 14.75
N THR A 210 -18.00 0.31 14.40
CA THR A 210 -17.45 0.52 13.05
C THR A 210 -16.30 -0.45 12.75
N ILE A 211 -15.50 -0.80 13.76
CA ILE A 211 -14.47 -1.85 13.61
C ILE A 211 -15.12 -3.23 13.34
N ARG A 212 -16.19 -3.58 14.03
CA ARG A 212 -16.95 -4.82 13.76
C ARG A 212 -17.53 -4.84 12.35
N ARG A 213 -18.08 -3.71 11.88
CA ARG A 213 -18.53 -3.58 10.48
C ARG A 213 -17.40 -3.77 9.50
N THR A 214 -16.23 -3.21 9.78
CA THR A 214 -15.01 -3.38 8.95
C THR A 214 -14.59 -4.85 8.88
N ILE A 215 -14.59 -5.57 10.00
CA ILE A 215 -14.28 -7.00 10.03
C ILE A 215 -15.33 -7.80 9.24
N SER A 216 -16.61 -7.50 9.41
CA SER A 216 -17.70 -8.15 8.68
C SER A 216 -17.57 -7.90 7.18
N PHE A 217 -17.35 -6.65 6.78
CA PHE A 217 -17.16 -6.26 5.38
C PHE A 217 -15.95 -7.00 4.75
N MET A 218 -14.80 -6.97 5.40
CA MET A 218 -13.58 -7.65 4.95
C MET A 218 -13.81 -9.15 4.73
N ARG A 219 -14.64 -9.79 5.55
CA ARG A 219 -14.99 -11.22 5.41
C ARG A 219 -15.98 -11.48 4.27
N SER A 220 -16.80 -10.52 3.91
CA SER A 220 -17.85 -10.65 2.88
C SER A 220 -17.38 -10.42 1.46
N VAL A 221 -16.17 -9.89 1.27
CA VAL A 221 -15.63 -9.56 -0.05
C VAL A 221 -14.50 -10.52 -0.48
N PRO A 222 -14.26 -10.68 -1.79
CA PRO A 222 -13.26 -11.61 -2.32
C PRO A 222 -11.83 -11.06 -2.21
N LEU A 223 -11.34 -10.88 -0.99
CA LEU A 223 -9.95 -10.54 -0.72
C LEU A 223 -9.08 -11.78 -0.60
N ASP A 224 -7.93 -11.75 -1.26
CA ASP A 224 -6.92 -12.78 -1.24
C ASP A 224 -5.87 -12.55 -0.17
N ASP A 225 -5.58 -11.29 0.10
CA ASP A 225 -4.65 -10.84 1.11
C ASP A 225 -5.13 -9.52 1.71
N PHE A 226 -4.60 -9.18 2.86
CA PHE A 226 -5.05 -8.03 3.61
C PHE A 226 -3.89 -7.46 4.44
N HIS A 227 -3.90 -6.16 4.61
CA HIS A 227 -3.02 -5.45 5.52
C HIS A 227 -3.81 -4.39 6.26
N ALA A 228 -3.63 -4.28 7.56
CA ALA A 228 -4.16 -3.18 8.35
C ALA A 228 -3.01 -2.47 9.06
N SER A 229 -2.99 -1.16 9.01
CA SER A 229 -2.08 -0.31 9.76
C SER A 229 -2.85 0.49 10.81
N PHE A 230 -2.17 0.87 11.87
CA PHE A 230 -2.71 1.88 12.78
C PHE A 230 -2.70 3.23 12.09
N PHE A 231 -3.77 3.99 12.30
CA PHE A 231 -3.81 5.37 11.82
C PHE A 231 -2.67 6.16 12.47
N THR A 232 -1.93 6.85 11.63
CA THR A 232 -0.84 7.73 12.04
C THR A 232 -1.11 9.11 11.44
N PRO A 233 -1.30 10.14 12.27
CA PRO A 233 -1.54 11.49 11.79
C PRO A 233 -0.26 12.09 11.22
N TRP A 234 -0.06 11.94 9.92
CA TRP A 234 1.11 12.47 9.22
C TRP A 234 1.06 14.00 9.16
N PRO A 235 2.17 14.73 9.42
CA PRO A 235 2.18 16.17 9.65
C PRO A 235 1.58 16.95 8.54
N ALA A 236 1.47 16.79 7.41
CA ALA A 236 0.81 17.63 6.41
C ALA A 236 -0.58 17.13 5.98
N SER A 237 -1.12 16.14 6.68
CA SER A 237 -2.48 15.70 6.45
C SER A 237 -3.50 16.63 7.12
N GLU A 238 -4.70 16.70 6.54
CA GLU A 238 -5.81 17.49 7.11
C GLU A 238 -6.14 17.03 8.52
N LEU A 239 -6.22 15.70 8.73
CA LEU A 239 -6.49 15.10 10.04
C LEU A 239 -5.42 15.42 11.09
N TYR A 240 -4.15 15.53 10.70
CA TYR A 240 -3.10 15.93 11.63
C TYR A 240 -3.38 17.32 12.21
N HIS A 241 -3.69 18.28 11.35
CA HIS A 241 -3.99 19.65 11.79
C HIS A 241 -5.28 19.73 12.62
N GLU A 242 -6.28 18.90 12.32
CA GLU A 242 -7.51 18.82 13.09
C GLU A 242 -7.25 18.26 14.51
N ILE A 243 -6.54 17.12 14.60
CA ILE A 243 -6.19 16.49 15.87
C ILE A 243 -5.31 17.40 16.72
N LYS A 244 -4.34 18.08 16.13
CA LYS A 244 -3.48 19.04 16.82
C LYS A 244 -4.28 20.19 17.40
N ARG A 245 -5.25 20.76 16.66
CA ARG A 245 -6.11 21.83 17.16
C ARG A 245 -7.05 21.38 18.27
N SER A 246 -7.44 20.13 18.33
CA SER A 246 -8.28 19.58 19.42
C SER A 246 -7.54 19.38 20.74
N GLY A 247 -6.23 19.68 20.81
CA GLY A 247 -5.40 19.48 22.01
C GLY A 247 -5.06 18.03 22.33
N ARG A 248 -5.42 17.09 21.45
CA ARG A 248 -5.16 15.65 21.65
C ARG A 248 -3.76 15.20 21.28
N PHE A 249 -2.93 16.11 20.82
CA PHE A 249 -1.59 15.85 20.30
C PHE A 249 -0.64 16.94 20.80
N GLU A 250 -0.31 16.89 22.10
CA GLU A 250 0.40 17.97 22.77
C GLU A 250 1.90 17.98 22.45
N ASP A 251 2.51 16.82 22.21
CA ASP A 251 3.96 16.73 21.95
C ASP A 251 4.24 15.85 20.72
N ILE A 252 4.19 16.48 19.54
CA ILE A 252 4.55 15.78 18.33
C ILE A 252 6.06 15.55 18.21
N ASP A 253 6.86 16.43 18.77
CA ASP A 253 8.32 16.35 18.64
C ASP A 253 8.85 15.12 19.39
N GLY A 254 8.23 14.75 20.53
CA GLY A 254 8.49 13.49 21.24
C GLY A 254 7.95 12.24 20.52
N LEU A 255 7.08 12.40 19.52
CA LEU A 255 6.41 11.27 18.87
C LEU A 255 7.03 10.84 17.54
N TRP A 256 7.96 11.63 16.96
CA TRP A 256 8.56 11.31 15.65
C TRP A 256 9.12 9.90 15.56
N GLY A 257 9.82 9.43 16.59
CA GLY A 257 10.35 8.07 16.66
C GLY A 257 9.28 6.97 16.78
N ARG A 258 8.03 7.35 17.10
CA ARG A 258 6.89 6.44 17.26
C ARG A 258 5.91 6.51 16.09
N MET A 259 6.04 7.49 15.19
CA MET A 259 5.18 7.65 14.02
C MET A 259 5.43 6.52 13.03
N SER A 260 4.75 5.42 13.25
CA SER A 260 4.78 4.26 12.37
C SER A 260 3.40 3.62 12.33
N GLY A 261 2.99 3.09 11.19
CA GLY A 261 1.73 2.35 11.07
C GLY A 261 1.66 1.03 11.88
N TRP A 262 2.66 0.75 12.71
CA TRP A 262 2.79 -0.51 13.47
C TRP A 262 2.36 -0.42 14.93
N ARG A 263 2.15 0.78 15.45
CA ARG A 263 1.68 1.04 16.82
C ARG A 263 0.66 2.16 16.81
N PRO A 264 -0.34 2.15 17.71
CA PRO A 264 -1.29 3.25 17.81
C PRO A 264 -0.55 4.50 18.37
N VAL A 265 -0.50 5.55 17.58
CA VAL A 265 -0.01 6.87 17.97
C VAL A 265 -1.19 7.78 18.34
N TYR A 266 -2.31 7.58 17.67
CA TYR A 266 -3.59 8.21 17.95
C TYR A 266 -4.58 7.15 18.43
N VAL A 267 -5.45 7.52 19.35
CA VAL A 267 -6.52 6.65 19.87
C VAL A 267 -7.86 7.37 19.73
N PRO A 268 -8.86 6.73 19.10
CA PRO A 268 -10.21 7.31 18.98
C PRO A 268 -10.87 7.53 20.35
N ASP A 269 -11.84 8.44 20.39
CA ASP A 269 -12.63 8.70 21.59
C ASP A 269 -13.32 7.44 22.12
N GLY A 270 -13.33 7.29 23.43
CA GLY A 270 -13.97 6.15 24.09
C GLY A 270 -13.25 4.82 23.94
N MET A 271 -12.03 4.83 23.42
CA MET A 271 -11.16 3.64 23.31
C MET A 271 -9.82 3.86 24.00
N THR A 272 -9.15 2.77 24.37
CA THR A 272 -7.78 2.76 24.85
C THR A 272 -6.84 2.20 23.75
N ALA A 273 -5.55 2.53 23.83
CA ALA A 273 -4.55 1.99 22.90
C ALA A 273 -4.54 0.45 22.90
N ALA A 274 -4.65 -0.16 24.09
CA ALA A 274 -4.73 -1.62 24.22
C ALA A 274 -5.97 -2.22 23.56
N GLU A 275 -7.10 -1.52 23.54
CA GLU A 275 -8.31 -1.95 22.82
C GLU A 275 -8.12 -1.87 21.30
N VAL A 276 -7.53 -0.78 20.80
CA VAL A 276 -7.24 -0.64 19.36
C VAL A 276 -6.28 -1.74 18.91
N GLU A 277 -5.23 -2.04 19.68
CA GLU A 277 -4.32 -3.16 19.39
C GLU A 277 -5.02 -4.52 19.44
N ARG A 278 -5.91 -4.73 20.38
CA ARG A 278 -6.71 -5.96 20.48
C ARG A 278 -7.61 -6.15 19.27
N TRP A 279 -8.26 -5.07 18.80
CA TRP A 279 -9.09 -5.10 17.60
C TRP A 279 -8.25 -5.30 16.34
N HIS A 280 -7.09 -4.69 16.24
CA HIS A 280 -6.15 -4.93 15.15
C HIS A 280 -5.79 -6.42 15.05
N ARG A 281 -5.41 -7.06 16.17
CA ARG A 281 -5.14 -8.51 16.20
C ARG A 281 -6.37 -9.33 15.77
N ARG A 282 -7.57 -8.95 16.23
CA ARG A 282 -8.83 -9.60 15.82
C ARG A 282 -9.09 -9.49 14.32
N MET A 283 -8.79 -8.36 13.69
CA MET A 283 -8.89 -8.21 12.23
C MET A 283 -8.02 -9.25 11.51
N PHE A 284 -6.76 -9.41 11.92
CA PHE A 284 -5.86 -10.41 11.34
C PHE A 284 -6.37 -11.83 11.54
N LEU A 285 -6.76 -12.20 12.74
CA LEU A 285 -7.30 -13.52 13.03
C LEU A 285 -8.59 -13.80 12.23
N ALA A 286 -9.51 -12.83 12.18
CA ALA A 286 -10.77 -12.94 11.45
C ALA A 286 -10.57 -13.11 9.94
N PHE A 287 -9.47 -12.59 9.39
CA PHE A 287 -9.13 -12.76 7.98
C PHE A 287 -8.40 -14.07 7.70
N TYR A 288 -7.28 -14.31 8.38
CA TYR A 288 -6.39 -15.43 8.04
C TYR A 288 -6.89 -16.79 8.52
N LEU A 289 -7.78 -16.84 9.52
CA LEU A 289 -8.43 -18.08 9.95
C LEU A 289 -9.62 -18.51 9.07
N ARG A 290 -9.94 -17.79 7.99
CA ARG A 290 -10.97 -18.23 7.05
C ARG A 290 -10.51 -19.49 6.30
N PRO A 291 -11.35 -20.55 6.23
CA PRO A 291 -10.97 -21.81 5.55
C PRO A 291 -10.51 -21.59 4.11
N GLY A 292 -11.17 -20.72 3.35
CA GLY A 292 -10.79 -20.40 1.97
C GLY A 292 -9.44 -19.70 1.85
N VAL A 293 -9.04 -18.88 2.83
CA VAL A 293 -7.72 -18.25 2.87
C VAL A 293 -6.67 -19.31 3.19
N ILE A 294 -6.89 -20.13 4.21
CA ILE A 294 -5.99 -21.24 4.59
C ILE A 294 -5.78 -22.18 3.40
N ALA A 295 -6.86 -22.67 2.78
CA ALA A 295 -6.79 -23.57 1.63
C ALA A 295 -6.00 -22.97 0.45
N ARG A 296 -6.15 -21.66 0.20
CA ARG A 296 -5.39 -20.97 -0.84
C ARG A 296 -3.90 -20.92 -0.51
N TYR A 297 -3.57 -20.56 0.72
CA TYR A 297 -2.19 -20.52 1.17
C TYR A 297 -1.54 -21.90 1.10
N MET A 298 -2.23 -22.97 1.52
CA MET A 298 -1.76 -24.35 1.37
C MET A 298 -1.51 -24.72 -0.10
N ARG A 299 -2.47 -24.41 -1.00
CA ARG A 299 -2.32 -24.68 -2.44
C ARG A 299 -1.15 -23.93 -3.06
N ASN A 300 -0.95 -22.66 -2.68
CA ASN A 300 0.18 -21.86 -3.16
C ASN A 300 1.51 -22.39 -2.62
N SER A 301 1.52 -22.93 -1.41
CA SER A 301 2.69 -23.54 -0.76
C SER A 301 3.14 -24.80 -1.46
N VAL A 302 2.20 -25.64 -1.89
CA VAL A 302 2.49 -26.85 -2.69
C VAL A 302 3.10 -26.46 -4.05
N ARG A 303 2.59 -25.42 -4.68
CA ARG A 303 3.10 -24.92 -5.97
C ARG A 303 4.44 -24.21 -5.89
N ASN A 304 4.78 -23.66 -4.73
CA ASN A 304 6.00 -22.90 -4.47
C ASN A 304 6.55 -23.19 -3.06
N PRO A 305 7.30 -24.28 -2.84
CA PRO A 305 7.80 -24.68 -1.51
C PRO A 305 8.60 -23.58 -0.79
N GLY A 306 9.31 -22.74 -1.54
CA GLY A 306 10.03 -21.60 -0.99
C GLY A 306 9.12 -20.49 -0.41
N VAL A 307 7.85 -20.41 -0.85
CA VAL A 307 6.84 -19.52 -0.25
C VAL A 307 6.39 -20.08 1.08
N PHE A 308 6.19 -21.39 1.17
CA PHE A 308 5.78 -22.06 2.42
C PHE A 308 6.78 -21.84 3.57
N LEU A 309 8.08 -22.07 3.33
CA LEU A 309 9.10 -21.86 4.36
C LEU A 309 9.13 -20.39 4.86
N ARG A 310 8.94 -19.45 3.93
CA ARG A 310 8.90 -18.03 4.26
C ARG A 310 7.65 -17.65 5.06
N MET A 311 6.50 -18.26 4.73
CA MET A 311 5.23 -18.06 5.44
C MET A 311 5.27 -18.66 6.84
N VAL A 312 5.83 -19.86 7.00
CA VAL A 312 6.03 -20.49 8.33
C VAL A 312 6.93 -19.61 9.19
N ARG A 313 8.02 -19.08 8.64
CA ARG A 313 8.90 -18.12 9.36
C ARG A 313 8.20 -16.81 9.71
N GLY A 314 7.42 -16.24 8.79
CA GLY A 314 6.64 -15.02 9.05
C GLY A 314 5.47 -15.27 10.01
N GLY A 315 4.74 -16.38 9.85
CA GLY A 315 3.67 -16.81 10.73
C GLY A 315 4.17 -17.17 12.12
N TYR A 316 5.33 -17.79 12.25
CA TYR A 316 5.98 -18.04 13.53
C TYR A 316 6.31 -16.74 14.29
N GLY A 317 6.77 -15.70 13.58
CA GLY A 317 6.96 -14.36 14.16
C GLY A 317 5.66 -13.76 14.68
N MET A 318 4.56 -13.88 13.93
CA MET A 318 3.23 -13.40 14.35
C MET A 318 2.68 -14.23 15.52
N ILE A 319 2.81 -15.55 15.50
CA ILE A 319 2.39 -16.45 16.58
C ILE A 319 3.23 -16.18 17.83
N LYS A 320 4.54 -16.02 17.71
CA LYS A 320 5.42 -15.67 18.82
C LYS A 320 5.06 -14.30 19.42
N ALA A 321 4.79 -13.28 18.59
CA ALA A 321 4.34 -11.98 19.05
C ALA A 321 2.94 -12.05 19.72
N ALA A 322 2.03 -12.90 19.23
CA ALA A 322 0.73 -13.11 19.84
C ALA A 322 0.83 -13.88 21.16
N LEU A 323 1.70 -14.88 21.26
CA LEU A 323 1.94 -15.65 22.49
C LEU A 323 2.70 -14.84 23.55
N SER A 324 3.68 -14.03 23.16
CA SER A 324 4.38 -13.15 24.10
C SER A 324 3.48 -12.05 24.68
N SER A 325 2.48 -11.60 23.92
CA SER A 325 1.47 -10.65 24.42
C SER A 325 0.41 -11.32 25.34
N LEU A 326 0.24 -12.65 25.28
CA LEU A 326 -0.59 -13.41 26.21
C LEU A 326 0.14 -13.74 27.53
N ALA A 327 1.47 -13.71 27.51
CA ALA A 327 2.32 -14.00 28.67
C ALA A 327 2.69 -12.76 29.53
N GLY A 328 2.05 -11.59 29.28
CA GLY A 328 2.13 -10.45 30.20
C GLY A 328 3.53 -9.86 30.39
N GLY A 329 4.32 -9.75 29.34
CA GLY A 329 5.65 -9.14 29.40
C GLY A 329 5.71 -7.81 28.66
N CYS A 330 5.90 -6.72 29.39
CA CYS A 330 6.35 -5.42 28.87
C CYS A 330 7.66 -5.56 28.10
N PHE A 331 7.69 -5.00 26.89
CA PHE A 331 8.88 -4.38 26.31
C PHE A 331 8.45 -3.16 25.50
#